data_d2f5da7c6a6e3f0333f28a80718ecd03
#
_entry.id   d2f5da7c6a6e3f0333f28a80718ecd03
#
_cell.length_a   1.000
_cell.length_b   1.000
_cell.length_c   1.000
_cell.angle_alpha   90.00
_cell.angle_beta   90.00
_cell.angle_gamma   90.00
#
_symmetry.space_group_name_H-M   'P 1'
#
loop_
_entity.id
_entity.type
_entity.pdbx_description
1 polymer ?
#
loop_
_entity_poly.entity_id
_entity_poly.type
_entity_poly.pdbx_seq_one_letter_code
_entity_poly.pdbx_strand_id
1 'polypeptide(L)'
;MTANNQNNKTTLTEKYRPLLNALNESSEKPKIKPVLFIDMDNVLVDFPSAIPHIPDDVKQEFEGHLDDIPSIFSKMKPMPDAIESVKILLPFFDIYIASTAPWENPTAWSDKLNWIKKYFGEDLHKRLILTHHKNLLNGDFLIDDRLANGANEFNGMHIHFGHNEFKDWDAVVHYLLNFIYYSVHNHEYEF
;
A
#
# COMPACT_ATOMS: atom_id res chain seq x y z
N MET A 1 12.06 -11.65 39.20
CA MET A 1 12.04 -10.31 38.63
C MET A 1 12.39 -10.46 37.15
N THR A 2 11.40 -10.61 36.30
CA THR A 2 11.57 -10.74 34.83
C THR A 2 11.38 -9.36 34.24
N ALA A 3 12.48 -8.77 33.78
CA ALA A 3 12.46 -7.49 33.10
C ALA A 3 11.71 -7.65 31.76
N ASN A 4 10.55 -6.97 31.64
CA ASN A 4 9.84 -6.80 30.39
C ASN A 4 10.67 -5.87 29.48
N ASN A 5 11.46 -6.45 28.59
CA ASN A 5 12.11 -5.73 27.52
C ASN A 5 11.05 -5.49 26.42
N GLN A 6 10.19 -4.50 26.62
CA GLN A 6 9.43 -3.90 25.53
C GLN A 6 10.43 -3.12 24.67
N ASN A 7 10.90 -3.72 23.59
CA ASN A 7 11.57 -3.00 22.51
C ASN A 7 10.58 -1.94 21.99
N ASN A 8 10.72 -0.69 22.45
CA ASN A 8 10.00 0.46 21.90
C ASN A 8 10.52 0.67 20.46
N LYS A 9 9.89 0.02 19.47
CA LYS A 9 10.14 0.29 18.06
C LYS A 9 9.64 1.72 17.79
N THR A 10 10.53 2.62 17.40
CA THR A 10 10.17 3.97 16.96
C THR A 10 9.18 3.86 15.79
N THR A 11 8.05 4.57 15.84
CA THR A 11 7.08 4.59 14.74
C THR A 11 7.65 5.33 13.53
N LEU A 12 7.10 5.07 12.33
CA LEU A 12 7.50 5.80 11.12
C LEU A 12 7.21 7.29 11.25
N THR A 13 6.08 7.65 11.85
CA THR A 13 5.71 9.06 12.12
C THR A 13 6.77 9.76 12.98
N GLU A 14 7.27 9.10 14.02
CA GLU A 14 8.35 9.64 14.84
C GLU A 14 9.66 9.77 14.06
N LYS A 15 10.01 8.76 13.29
CA LYS A 15 11.21 8.75 12.45
C LYS A 15 11.21 9.88 11.43
N TYR A 16 10.10 10.11 10.75
CA TYR A 16 9.98 11.11 9.68
C TYR A 16 9.48 12.47 10.16
N ARG A 17 9.27 12.67 11.47
CA ARG A 17 8.77 13.94 12.04
C ARG A 17 9.53 15.18 11.57
N PRO A 18 10.88 15.21 11.51
CA PRO A 18 11.59 16.40 11.02
C PRO A 18 11.24 16.74 9.57
N LEU A 19 11.17 15.75 8.70
CA LEU A 19 10.83 15.92 7.27
C LEU A 19 9.36 16.34 7.11
N LEU A 20 8.44 15.71 7.86
CA LEU A 20 7.02 16.05 7.86
C LEU A 20 6.79 17.49 8.33
N ASN A 21 7.52 17.95 9.35
CA ASN A 21 7.45 19.34 9.79
C ASN A 21 7.93 20.30 8.70
N ALA A 22 9.08 20.02 8.08
CA ALA A 22 9.61 20.84 6.98
C ALA A 22 8.62 20.93 5.80
N LEU A 23 7.98 19.82 5.42
CA LEU A 23 6.96 19.79 4.37
C LEU A 23 5.68 20.57 4.75
N ASN A 24 5.26 20.52 6.01
CA ASN A 24 4.06 21.22 6.48
C ASN A 24 4.28 22.72 6.65
N GLU A 25 5.49 23.15 7.01
CA GLU A 25 5.89 24.55 7.20
C GLU A 25 6.23 25.23 5.86
N SER A 26 6.47 24.48 4.80
CA SER A 26 6.73 25.04 3.47
C SER A 26 5.54 25.88 3.01
N SER A 27 5.82 27.12 2.62
CA SER A 27 4.84 28.02 2.00
C SER A 27 4.42 27.55 0.60
N GLU A 28 5.23 26.71 -0.01
CA GLU A 28 5.01 26.10 -1.32
C GLU A 28 4.56 24.67 -1.14
N LYS A 29 3.25 24.42 -1.23
CA LYS A 29 2.71 23.07 -1.37
C LYS A 29 2.55 22.76 -2.86
N PRO A 30 2.74 21.51 -3.28
CA PRO A 30 2.42 21.14 -4.66
C PRO A 30 0.97 21.57 -4.95
N LYS A 31 0.78 22.35 -6.02
CA LYS A 31 -0.55 22.85 -6.43
C LYS A 31 -1.52 21.71 -6.72
N ILE A 32 -0.98 20.58 -7.18
CA ILE A 32 -1.70 19.34 -7.46
C ILE A 32 -0.92 18.22 -6.77
N LYS A 33 -1.61 17.39 -5.99
CA LYS A 33 -1.00 16.21 -5.38
C LYS A 33 -0.72 15.17 -6.45
N PRO A 34 0.48 14.56 -6.50
CA PRO A 34 0.72 13.41 -7.36
C PRO A 34 -0.25 12.26 -7.05
N VAL A 35 -0.69 11.56 -8.09
CA VAL A 35 -1.58 10.40 -7.97
C VAL A 35 -0.75 9.16 -7.64
N LEU A 36 -1.07 8.52 -6.52
CA LEU A 36 -0.41 7.33 -6.03
C LEU A 36 -1.38 6.15 -5.98
N PHE A 37 -1.12 5.12 -6.78
CA PHE A 37 -1.81 3.84 -6.69
C PHE A 37 -1.04 2.88 -5.78
N ILE A 38 -1.77 2.14 -4.93
CA ILE A 38 -1.20 1.16 -4.01
C ILE A 38 -1.93 -0.16 -4.18
N ASP A 39 -1.20 -1.25 -4.45
CA ASP A 39 -1.77 -2.59 -4.44
C ASP A 39 -2.13 -3.05 -3.02
N MET A 40 -2.94 -4.10 -2.92
CA MET A 40 -3.31 -4.66 -1.62
C MET A 40 -2.45 -5.87 -1.24
N ASP A 41 -2.44 -6.90 -2.07
CA ASP A 41 -1.88 -8.21 -1.70
C ASP A 41 -0.36 -8.12 -1.56
N ASN A 42 0.18 -8.53 -0.40
CA ASN A 42 1.59 -8.42 -0.01
C ASN A 42 2.19 -6.99 -0.02
N VAL A 43 1.35 -5.97 -0.21
CA VAL A 43 1.71 -4.55 -0.09
C VAL A 43 1.03 -3.94 1.14
N LEU A 44 -0.31 -3.90 1.16
CA LEU A 44 -1.10 -3.44 2.31
C LEU A 44 -1.50 -4.58 3.23
N VAL A 45 -1.79 -5.75 2.67
CA VAL A 45 -2.24 -6.95 3.40
C VAL A 45 -1.19 -8.05 3.33
N ASP A 46 -0.96 -8.70 4.46
CA ASP A 46 -0.13 -9.90 4.60
C ASP A 46 -0.98 -11.12 4.20
N PHE A 47 -0.94 -11.52 2.92
CA PHE A 47 -1.69 -12.68 2.42
C PHE A 47 -1.39 -13.96 3.22
N PRO A 48 -0.13 -14.33 3.51
CA PRO A 48 0.21 -15.46 4.36
C PRO A 48 -0.48 -15.46 5.72
N SER A 49 -0.81 -14.30 6.29
CA SER A 49 -1.45 -14.21 7.61
C SER A 49 -2.85 -14.83 7.67
N ALA A 50 -3.51 -15.02 6.52
CA ALA A 50 -4.81 -15.69 6.43
C ALA A 50 -4.70 -17.22 6.49
N ILE A 51 -3.60 -17.80 6.00
CA ILE A 51 -3.44 -19.26 5.79
C ILE A 51 -3.63 -20.09 7.07
N PRO A 52 -3.13 -19.69 8.25
CA PRO A 52 -3.36 -20.42 9.49
C PRO A 52 -4.83 -20.51 9.92
N HIS A 53 -5.70 -19.69 9.35
CA HIS A 53 -7.13 -19.64 9.64
C HIS A 53 -7.98 -20.48 8.67
N ILE A 54 -7.35 -21.19 7.74
CA ILE A 54 -8.00 -22.05 6.75
C ILE A 54 -7.84 -23.51 7.18
N PRO A 55 -8.93 -24.32 7.18
CA PRO A 55 -8.86 -25.75 7.45
C PRO A 55 -7.96 -26.50 6.45
N ASP A 56 -7.31 -27.58 6.90
CA ASP A 56 -6.31 -28.27 6.07
C ASP A 56 -6.93 -28.95 4.84
N ASP A 57 -8.14 -29.48 4.97
CA ASP A 57 -8.90 -30.03 3.86
C ASP A 57 -9.21 -28.99 2.77
N VAL A 58 -9.59 -27.78 3.17
CA VAL A 58 -9.81 -26.67 2.24
C VAL A 58 -8.49 -26.23 1.58
N LYS A 59 -7.39 -26.15 2.34
CA LYS A 59 -6.07 -25.84 1.76
C LYS A 59 -5.64 -26.87 0.73
N GLN A 60 -5.95 -28.14 0.95
CA GLN A 60 -5.66 -29.21 0.01
C GLN A 60 -6.52 -29.11 -1.25
N GLU A 61 -7.82 -28.78 -1.11
CA GLU A 61 -8.73 -28.58 -2.25
C GLU A 61 -8.26 -27.44 -3.17
N PHE A 62 -7.74 -26.36 -2.57
CA PHE A 62 -7.29 -25.15 -3.28
C PHE A 62 -5.75 -25.08 -3.42
N GLU A 63 -5.05 -26.20 -3.41
CA GLU A 63 -3.59 -26.20 -3.54
C GLU A 63 -3.14 -25.53 -4.84
N GLY A 64 -2.23 -24.55 -4.71
CA GLY A 64 -1.71 -23.75 -5.84
C GLY A 64 -2.56 -22.52 -6.21
N HIS A 65 -3.76 -22.35 -5.64
CA HIS A 65 -4.66 -21.21 -5.89
C HIS A 65 -5.45 -20.83 -4.64
N LEU A 66 -4.72 -20.64 -3.53
CA LEU A 66 -5.33 -20.31 -2.22
C LEU A 66 -6.12 -18.98 -2.24
N ASP A 67 -5.85 -18.10 -3.17
CA ASP A 67 -6.57 -16.85 -3.38
C ASP A 67 -8.01 -17.07 -3.90
N ASP A 68 -8.32 -18.24 -4.44
CA ASP A 68 -9.69 -18.61 -4.83
C ASP A 68 -10.55 -19.10 -3.65
N ILE A 69 -9.96 -19.31 -2.45
CA ILE A 69 -10.72 -19.73 -1.28
C ILE A 69 -11.71 -18.62 -0.87
N PRO A 70 -13.02 -18.92 -0.79
CA PRO A 70 -14.02 -17.95 -0.37
C PRO A 70 -13.70 -17.32 0.99
N SER A 71 -13.81 -16.00 1.05
CA SER A 71 -13.60 -15.18 2.26
C SER A 71 -12.18 -15.21 2.84
N ILE A 72 -11.17 -15.69 2.10
CA ILE A 72 -9.77 -15.67 2.57
C ILE A 72 -9.28 -14.23 2.79
N PHE A 73 -9.68 -13.29 1.94
CA PHE A 73 -9.27 -11.88 2.03
C PHE A 73 -9.80 -11.19 3.28
N SER A 74 -10.91 -11.65 3.86
CA SER A 74 -11.46 -11.15 5.13
C SER A 74 -10.58 -11.45 6.35
N LYS A 75 -9.68 -12.44 6.24
CA LYS A 75 -8.83 -12.94 7.33
C LYS A 75 -7.44 -12.32 7.37
N MET A 76 -7.08 -11.53 6.36
CA MET A 76 -5.74 -10.95 6.22
C MET A 76 -5.48 -9.83 7.21
N LYS A 77 -4.30 -9.84 7.78
CA LYS A 77 -3.78 -8.76 8.62
C LYS A 77 -3.08 -7.71 7.76
N PRO A 78 -2.93 -6.46 8.24
CA PRO A 78 -2.08 -5.49 7.57
C PRO A 78 -0.62 -5.96 7.52
N MET A 79 0.08 -5.62 6.45
CA MET A 79 1.54 -5.66 6.40
C MET A 79 2.13 -4.75 7.50
N PRO A 80 3.30 -5.10 8.03
CA PRO A 80 4.00 -4.21 8.98
C PRO A 80 4.11 -2.79 8.42
N ASP A 81 3.80 -1.83 9.28
CA ASP A 81 3.89 -0.38 9.01
C ASP A 81 2.98 0.15 7.87
N ALA A 82 2.22 -0.70 7.12
CA ALA A 82 1.42 -0.31 5.97
C ALA A 82 0.37 0.78 6.27
N ILE A 83 -0.39 0.58 7.36
CA ILE A 83 -1.47 1.53 7.72
C ILE A 83 -0.90 2.89 8.10
N GLU A 84 0.19 2.91 8.87
CA GLU A 84 0.86 4.14 9.28
C GLU A 84 1.46 4.86 8.06
N SER A 85 2.10 4.12 7.15
CA SER A 85 2.70 4.65 5.92
C SER A 85 1.67 5.36 5.03
N VAL A 86 0.54 4.73 4.78
CA VAL A 86 -0.54 5.36 4.00
C VAL A 86 -1.00 6.65 4.67
N LYS A 87 -1.20 6.66 6.00
CA LYS A 87 -1.62 7.86 6.73
C LYS A 87 -0.58 8.99 6.66
N ILE A 88 0.71 8.65 6.67
CA ILE A 88 1.81 9.62 6.48
C ILE A 88 1.76 10.24 5.08
N LEU A 89 1.42 9.46 4.05
CA LEU A 89 1.44 9.89 2.66
C LEU A 89 0.17 10.64 2.22
N LEU A 90 -0.98 10.40 2.85
CA LEU A 90 -2.27 11.02 2.52
C LEU A 90 -2.25 12.57 2.41
N PRO A 91 -1.50 13.32 3.25
CA PRO A 91 -1.43 14.77 3.10
C PRO A 91 -0.76 15.24 1.80
N PHE A 92 0.10 14.40 1.20
CA PHE A 92 0.99 14.77 0.10
C PHE A 92 0.59 14.16 -1.25
N PHE A 93 -0.15 13.06 -1.25
CA PHE A 93 -0.55 12.32 -2.45
C PHE A 93 -2.07 12.20 -2.56
N ASP A 94 -2.57 12.10 -3.80
CA ASP A 94 -3.92 11.69 -4.11
C ASP A 94 -3.93 10.16 -4.24
N ILE A 95 -4.24 9.47 -3.13
CA ILE A 95 -4.06 8.02 -2.98
C ILE A 95 -5.30 7.27 -3.43
N TYR A 96 -5.09 6.23 -4.25
CA TYR A 96 -6.07 5.21 -4.61
C TYR A 96 -5.49 3.82 -4.36
N ILE A 97 -6.34 2.90 -3.95
CA ILE A 97 -5.99 1.49 -3.87
C ILE A 97 -6.34 0.85 -5.21
N ALA A 98 -5.35 0.22 -5.85
CA ALA A 98 -5.50 -0.44 -7.14
C ALA A 98 -5.14 -1.93 -7.01
N SER A 99 -6.14 -2.78 -6.80
CA SER A 99 -5.93 -4.20 -6.51
C SER A 99 -6.59 -5.11 -7.55
N THR A 100 -6.04 -6.31 -7.71
CA THR A 100 -6.65 -7.37 -8.50
C THR A 100 -7.46 -8.28 -7.57
N ALA A 101 -8.73 -8.52 -7.89
CA ALA A 101 -9.51 -9.54 -7.22
C ALA A 101 -9.47 -10.82 -8.07
N PRO A 102 -9.12 -12.01 -7.49
CA PRO A 102 -9.12 -13.27 -8.23
C PRO A 102 -10.46 -13.51 -8.90
N TRP A 103 -10.42 -13.94 -10.17
CA TRP A 103 -11.63 -14.05 -10.98
C TRP A 103 -12.58 -15.14 -10.47
N GLU A 104 -12.00 -16.25 -9.96
CA GLU A 104 -12.76 -17.39 -9.44
C GLU A 104 -13.22 -17.19 -7.98
N ASN A 105 -12.84 -16.08 -7.33
CA ASN A 105 -13.25 -15.77 -5.97
C ASN A 105 -14.15 -14.51 -5.91
N PRO A 106 -15.47 -14.65 -6.11
CA PRO A 106 -16.39 -13.50 -6.04
C PRO A 106 -16.39 -12.76 -4.69
N THR A 107 -16.05 -13.46 -3.58
CA THR A 107 -16.01 -12.83 -2.26
C THR A 107 -14.85 -11.86 -2.10
N ALA A 108 -13.77 -12.04 -2.88
CA ALA A 108 -12.60 -11.17 -2.85
C ALA A 108 -12.95 -9.69 -3.08
N TRP A 109 -13.95 -9.42 -3.93
CA TRP A 109 -14.40 -8.05 -4.24
C TRP A 109 -14.97 -7.34 -3.02
N SER A 110 -15.87 -8.00 -2.29
CA SER A 110 -16.48 -7.45 -1.08
C SER A 110 -15.51 -7.45 0.10
N ASP A 111 -14.67 -8.47 0.22
CA ASP A 111 -13.69 -8.58 1.30
C ASP A 111 -12.64 -7.46 1.22
N LYS A 112 -12.09 -7.19 0.04
CA LYS A 112 -11.15 -6.10 -0.18
C LYS A 112 -11.77 -4.73 0.16
N LEU A 113 -13.01 -4.48 -0.27
CA LEU A 113 -13.74 -3.26 0.11
C LEU A 113 -13.93 -3.17 1.65
N ASN A 114 -14.34 -4.26 2.30
CA ASN A 114 -14.56 -4.28 3.73
C ASN A 114 -13.26 -4.09 4.51
N TRP A 115 -12.15 -4.65 4.01
CA TRP A 115 -10.82 -4.46 4.58
C TRP A 115 -10.40 -2.98 4.55
N ILE A 116 -10.55 -2.30 3.40
CA ILE A 116 -10.26 -0.86 3.28
C ILE A 116 -11.12 -0.04 4.25
N LYS A 117 -12.42 -0.31 4.31
CA LYS A 117 -13.32 0.36 5.27
C LYS A 117 -12.90 0.16 6.72
N LYS A 118 -12.45 -1.03 7.07
CA LYS A 118 -12.03 -1.37 8.44
C LYS A 118 -10.78 -0.60 8.87
N TYR A 119 -9.78 -0.46 8.01
CA TYR A 119 -8.48 0.07 8.39
C TYR A 119 -8.28 1.55 8.06
N PHE A 120 -8.99 2.06 7.06
CA PHE A 120 -8.86 3.44 6.61
C PHE A 120 -10.12 4.29 6.75
N GLY A 121 -11.31 3.67 6.86
CA GLY A 121 -12.55 4.40 7.05
C GLY A 121 -12.79 5.48 5.99
N GLU A 122 -12.98 6.72 6.45
CA GLU A 122 -13.22 7.88 5.57
C GLU A 122 -11.95 8.34 4.82
N ASP A 123 -10.76 8.02 5.30
CA ASP A 123 -9.50 8.45 4.67
C ASP A 123 -9.38 7.96 3.22
N LEU A 124 -9.91 6.76 2.92
CA LEU A 124 -9.93 6.17 1.59
C LEU A 124 -11.36 5.90 1.08
N HIS A 125 -12.32 6.73 1.49
CA HIS A 125 -13.70 6.64 1.00
C HIS A 125 -13.76 6.80 -0.52
N LYS A 126 -14.35 5.81 -1.22
CA LYS A 126 -14.46 5.74 -2.70
C LYS A 126 -13.12 5.73 -3.44
N ARG A 127 -12.05 5.27 -2.80
CA ARG A 127 -10.68 5.24 -3.33
C ARG A 127 -10.20 3.82 -3.67
N LEU A 128 -11.09 2.83 -3.84
CA LEU A 128 -10.76 1.47 -4.24
C LEU A 128 -11.11 1.25 -5.71
N ILE A 129 -10.12 0.78 -6.48
CA ILE A 129 -10.24 0.34 -7.86
C ILE A 129 -9.86 -1.14 -7.91
N LEU A 130 -10.76 -2.00 -8.37
CA LEU A 130 -10.47 -3.41 -8.63
C LEU A 130 -10.28 -3.60 -10.12
N THR A 131 -9.09 -4.03 -10.53
CA THR A 131 -8.71 -4.16 -11.95
C THR A 131 -7.67 -5.23 -12.17
N HIS A 132 -7.73 -5.91 -13.32
CA HIS A 132 -6.69 -6.79 -13.86
C HIS A 132 -5.79 -6.08 -14.88
N HIS A 133 -5.98 -4.77 -15.06
CA HIS A 133 -5.32 -3.97 -16.10
C HIS A 133 -4.76 -2.68 -15.49
N LYS A 134 -3.73 -2.80 -14.64
CA LYS A 134 -3.09 -1.64 -14.00
C LYS A 134 -2.39 -0.72 -14.99
N ASN A 135 -2.04 -1.21 -16.17
CA ASN A 135 -1.54 -0.42 -17.29
C ASN A 135 -2.52 0.63 -17.84
N LEU A 136 -3.83 0.49 -17.55
CA LEU A 136 -4.85 1.48 -17.94
C LEU A 136 -5.02 2.60 -16.91
N LEU A 137 -4.38 2.49 -15.75
CA LEU A 137 -4.41 3.53 -14.72
C LEU A 137 -3.52 4.70 -15.14
N ASN A 138 -4.02 5.92 -14.93
CA ASN A 138 -3.27 7.15 -15.19
C ASN A 138 -2.88 7.81 -13.86
N GLY A 139 -1.59 7.82 -13.55
CA GLY A 139 -1.05 8.37 -12.31
C GLY A 139 0.46 8.42 -12.31
N ASP A 140 1.02 8.99 -11.25
CA ASP A 140 2.47 9.24 -11.15
C ASP A 140 3.23 8.05 -10.58
N PHE A 141 2.61 7.34 -9.62
CA PHE A 141 3.24 6.22 -8.92
C PHE A 141 2.30 5.03 -8.78
N LEU A 142 2.86 3.82 -8.87
CA LEU A 142 2.21 2.55 -8.52
C LEU A 142 3.13 1.76 -7.58
N ILE A 143 2.66 1.44 -6.36
CA ILE A 143 3.33 0.51 -5.44
C ILE A 143 2.70 -0.85 -5.64
N ASP A 144 3.48 -1.85 -6.09
CA ASP A 144 3.03 -3.21 -6.38
C ASP A 144 4.17 -4.20 -6.15
N ASP A 145 3.90 -5.38 -5.56
CA ASP A 145 4.89 -6.43 -5.32
C ASP A 145 5.17 -7.30 -6.56
N ARG A 146 4.35 -7.16 -7.61
CA ARG A 146 4.40 -7.97 -8.83
C ARG A 146 4.49 -7.14 -10.09
N LEU A 147 4.92 -7.81 -11.17
CA LEU A 147 4.95 -7.25 -12.52
C LEU A 147 3.74 -7.65 -13.37
N ALA A 148 2.82 -8.44 -12.78
CA ALA A 148 1.64 -8.97 -13.45
C ALA A 148 0.49 -7.96 -13.50
N ASN A 149 -0.59 -8.35 -14.20
CA ASN A 149 -1.83 -7.57 -14.30
C ASN A 149 -1.62 -6.13 -14.82
N GLY A 150 -0.63 -5.94 -15.69
CA GLY A 150 -0.28 -4.66 -16.29
C GLY A 150 0.55 -3.74 -15.39
N ALA A 151 1.02 -4.19 -14.22
CA ALA A 151 1.84 -3.36 -13.33
C ALA A 151 3.19 -2.96 -13.98
N ASN A 152 3.82 -3.89 -14.74
CA ASN A 152 5.06 -3.60 -15.48
C ASN A 152 4.88 -2.66 -16.68
N GLU A 153 3.64 -2.42 -17.09
CA GLU A 153 3.28 -1.54 -18.21
C GLU A 153 2.62 -0.24 -17.72
N PHE A 154 2.63 -0.01 -16.42
CA PHE A 154 2.14 1.25 -15.85
C PHE A 154 2.96 2.43 -16.36
N ASN A 155 2.29 3.48 -16.84
CA ASN A 155 2.95 4.59 -17.51
C ASN A 155 3.72 5.54 -16.57
N GLY A 156 3.41 5.53 -15.26
CA GLY A 156 4.16 6.25 -14.23
C GLY A 156 5.32 5.43 -13.64
N MET A 157 5.81 5.84 -12.49
CA MET A 157 6.86 5.11 -11.79
C MET A 157 6.29 3.90 -11.04
N HIS A 158 6.73 2.69 -11.40
CA HIS A 158 6.44 1.47 -10.65
C HIS A 158 7.45 1.31 -9.50
N ILE A 159 6.96 1.39 -8.28
CA ILE A 159 7.69 1.09 -7.05
C ILE A 159 7.51 -0.40 -6.75
N HIS A 160 8.50 -1.23 -7.12
CA HIS A 160 8.44 -2.68 -6.96
C HIS A 160 8.65 -3.07 -5.50
N PHE A 161 7.55 -3.13 -4.74
CA PHE A 161 7.54 -3.37 -3.30
C PHE A 161 8.12 -4.74 -2.93
N GLY A 162 8.90 -4.80 -1.85
CA GLY A 162 9.57 -6.01 -1.41
C GLY A 162 10.88 -6.31 -2.15
N HIS A 163 11.29 -5.48 -3.11
CA HIS A 163 12.47 -5.69 -3.95
C HIS A 163 13.46 -4.52 -3.89
N ASN A 164 14.74 -4.83 -4.05
CA ASN A 164 15.82 -3.83 -4.16
C ASN A 164 15.75 -2.74 -3.07
N GLU A 165 15.73 -1.47 -3.48
CA GLU A 165 15.62 -0.30 -2.62
C GLU A 165 14.26 -0.15 -1.91
N PHE A 166 13.20 -0.79 -2.40
CA PHE A 166 11.83 -0.70 -1.88
C PHE A 166 11.41 -1.93 -1.06
N LYS A 167 12.33 -2.45 -0.24
CA LYS A 167 12.20 -3.71 0.51
C LYS A 167 11.05 -3.73 1.54
N ASP A 168 10.60 -2.56 2.00
CA ASP A 168 9.59 -2.39 3.04
C ASP A 168 8.93 -1.00 2.95
N TRP A 169 7.90 -0.78 3.76
CA TRP A 169 7.20 0.50 3.83
C TRP A 169 8.08 1.67 4.30
N ASP A 170 9.07 1.43 5.14
CA ASP A 170 10.01 2.46 5.57
C ASP A 170 10.79 3.02 4.37
N ALA A 171 11.31 2.15 3.52
CA ALA A 171 12.02 2.55 2.31
C ALA A 171 11.11 3.31 1.31
N VAL A 172 9.88 2.86 1.14
CA VAL A 172 8.89 3.52 0.27
C VAL A 172 8.52 4.91 0.78
N VAL A 173 8.22 5.04 2.08
CA VAL A 173 7.90 6.34 2.72
C VAL A 173 9.08 7.29 2.59
N HIS A 174 10.31 6.81 2.85
CA HIS A 174 11.51 7.60 2.68
C HIS A 174 11.63 8.17 1.27
N TYR A 175 11.48 7.33 0.26
CA TYR A 175 11.56 7.73 -1.13
C TYR A 175 10.50 8.77 -1.49
N LEU A 176 9.23 8.49 -1.21
CA LEU A 176 8.11 9.34 -1.59
C LEU A 176 8.11 10.70 -0.86
N LEU A 177 8.46 10.74 0.43
CA LEU A 177 8.57 12.00 1.15
C LEU A 177 9.73 12.86 0.63
N ASN A 178 10.88 12.24 0.29
CA ASN A 178 11.98 12.98 -0.34
C ASN A 178 11.60 13.49 -1.73
N PHE A 179 10.87 12.70 -2.53
CA PHE A 179 10.34 13.16 -3.80
C PHE A 179 9.51 14.45 -3.63
N ILE A 180 8.57 14.48 -2.68
CA ILE A 180 7.79 15.69 -2.38
C ILE A 180 8.70 16.83 -1.90
N TYR A 181 9.65 16.53 -1.00
CA TYR A 181 10.56 17.55 -0.46
C TYR A 181 11.35 18.24 -1.58
N TYR A 182 11.93 17.48 -2.50
CA TYR A 182 12.70 18.05 -3.60
C TYR A 182 11.82 18.76 -4.63
N SER A 183 10.62 18.26 -4.91
CA SER A 183 9.68 18.92 -5.84
C SER A 183 9.18 20.27 -5.33
N VAL A 184 9.12 20.46 -4.00
CA VAL A 184 8.71 21.73 -3.36
C VAL A 184 9.87 22.73 -3.25
N HIS A 185 11.12 22.25 -3.08
CA HIS A 185 12.27 23.13 -2.82
C HIS A 185 13.15 23.38 -4.07
N ASN A 186 13.05 22.55 -5.08
CA ASN A 186 13.77 22.70 -6.34
C ASN A 186 12.76 22.98 -7.45
N HIS A 187 12.68 24.20 -7.95
CA HIS A 187 11.77 24.64 -9.02
C HIS A 187 11.97 23.97 -10.39
N GLU A 188 12.72 22.85 -10.48
CA GLU A 188 13.16 22.21 -11.73
C GLU A 188 12.38 20.95 -12.13
N TYR A 189 11.36 20.51 -11.37
CA TYR A 189 10.53 19.37 -11.77
C TYR A 189 9.17 19.85 -12.29
N GLU A 190 9.14 20.30 -13.55
CA GLU A 190 7.91 20.30 -14.36
C GLU A 190 7.68 18.87 -14.88
N PHE A 191 6.50 18.30 -14.58
CA PHE A 191 6.05 16.99 -15.07
C PHE A 191 5.53 17.09 -16.51
#